data_d08027c98286ba680532f9ae9ca8c7ea
#
_entry.id   d08027c98286ba680532f9ae9ca8c7ea
#
_cell.length_a   1.000
_cell.length_b   1.000
_cell.length_c   1.000
_cell.angle_alpha   90.00
_cell.angle_beta   90.00
_cell.angle_gamma   90.00
#
_symmetry.space_group_name_H-M   'P 1'
#
loop_
_entity.id
_entity.type
_entity.pdbx_description
1 polymer ?
#
loop_
_entity_poly.entity_id
_entity_poly.type
_entity_poly.pdbx_seq_one_letter_code
_entity_poly.pdbx_strand_id
1 'polypeptide(L)'
;DLVDDVGRAYGFNDLEPRYPDIGTVGGRHDRSKLEDAVRTSLVGLGFEDLLDFHMISEAENYGRMGVEPGSDAVGGGDPVTITEPYSEDYTMLRTWALPSLVMVLENNTHRSYPQDVAEIGLAAAYDEAADTHVTEHRTVAAALARHDASYEDAKARLQALCADYDVDLETPATDHSSFIDGRAAEVVVDGESVGVVGELHPRVLVEHDLEVPVAAFEFRLDALA
;
A
#
# COMPACT_ATOMS: atom_id res chain seq x y z
N ASP A 1 -12.10 17.44 25.82
CA ASP A 1 -12.94 18.65 25.74
C ASP A 1 -13.46 19.07 27.11
N LEU A 2 -14.30 18.27 27.81
CA LEU A 2 -14.88 18.64 29.10
C LEU A 2 -13.80 19.01 30.17
N VAL A 3 -12.71 18.26 30.23
CA VAL A 3 -11.61 18.55 31.16
C VAL A 3 -10.91 19.86 30.82
N ASP A 4 -10.77 20.17 29.53
CA ASP A 4 -10.22 21.44 29.06
C ASP A 4 -11.15 22.62 29.42
N ASP A 5 -12.45 22.48 29.23
CA ASP A 5 -13.44 23.50 29.58
C ASP A 5 -13.45 23.79 31.10
N VAL A 6 -13.37 22.75 31.92
CA VAL A 6 -13.25 22.89 33.39
C VAL A 6 -11.92 23.57 33.76
N GLY A 7 -10.82 23.20 33.13
CA GLY A 7 -9.51 23.81 33.32
C GLY A 7 -9.48 25.30 32.95
N ARG A 8 -10.16 25.67 31.85
CA ARG A 8 -10.33 27.08 31.45
C ARG A 8 -11.17 27.89 32.45
N ALA A 9 -12.26 27.29 32.91
CA ALA A 9 -13.15 27.96 33.88
C ALA A 9 -12.47 28.14 35.27
N TYR A 10 -11.63 27.18 35.67
CA TYR A 10 -10.84 27.27 36.89
C TYR A 10 -9.71 28.32 36.77
N GLY A 11 -9.07 28.39 35.63
CA GLY A 11 -7.93 29.23 35.30
C GLY A 11 -6.62 28.43 35.21
N PHE A 12 -6.08 28.34 34.01
CA PHE A 12 -4.81 27.62 33.81
C PHE A 12 -3.63 28.15 34.58
N ASN A 13 -3.64 29.47 34.88
CA ASN A 13 -2.57 30.12 35.67
C ASN A 13 -2.64 29.76 37.18
N ASP A 14 -3.80 29.27 37.63
CA ASP A 14 -4.03 28.86 39.01
C ASP A 14 -3.77 27.37 39.23
N LEU A 15 -3.53 26.62 38.14
CA LEU A 15 -3.20 25.20 38.18
C LEU A 15 -1.71 25.03 38.53
N GLU A 16 -1.43 24.26 39.58
CA GLU A 16 -0.07 23.84 39.89
C GLU A 16 0.38 22.71 38.98
N PRO A 17 1.41 22.93 38.11
CA PRO A 17 1.87 21.86 37.20
C PRO A 17 2.39 20.67 37.99
N ARG A 18 1.90 19.51 37.69
CA ARG A 18 2.40 18.23 38.23
C ARG A 18 2.88 17.35 37.08
N TYR A 19 4.14 17.01 37.11
CA TYR A 19 4.68 15.98 36.25
C TYR A 19 4.51 14.63 36.91
N PRO A 20 3.97 13.59 36.21
CA PRO A 20 3.89 12.27 36.77
C PRO A 20 5.31 11.74 37.08
N ASP A 21 5.51 11.24 38.29
CA ASP A 21 6.75 10.57 38.70
C ASP A 21 6.71 9.09 38.25
N ILE A 22 6.35 8.88 36.97
CA ILE A 22 6.27 7.59 36.33
C ILE A 22 7.19 7.62 35.13
N GLY A 23 8.28 6.86 35.17
CA GLY A 23 9.10 6.56 34.02
C GLY A 23 8.29 5.73 33.03
N THR A 24 7.99 6.29 31.86
CA THR A 24 7.46 5.50 30.75
C THR A 24 8.63 4.96 29.93
N VAL A 25 8.76 3.64 29.88
CA VAL A 25 9.68 3.01 28.93
C VAL A 25 8.96 2.99 27.59
N GLY A 26 9.35 3.87 26.69
CA GLY A 26 8.87 3.85 25.31
C GLY A 26 9.39 2.61 24.57
N GLY A 27 8.61 2.12 23.64
CA GLY A 27 9.00 1.01 22.75
C GLY A 27 8.20 1.07 21.47
N ARG A 28 8.78 0.55 20.38
CA ARG A 28 8.07 0.40 19.12
C ARG A 28 7.15 -0.80 19.19
N HIS A 29 5.97 -0.66 18.60
CA HIS A 29 5.07 -1.78 18.36
C HIS A 29 5.73 -2.78 17.39
N ASP A 30 5.45 -4.08 17.52
CA ASP A 30 6.08 -5.10 16.69
C ASP A 30 5.80 -4.89 15.20
N ARG A 31 4.58 -4.50 14.84
CA ARG A 31 4.26 -4.07 13.47
C ARG A 31 5.19 -2.96 12.95
N SER A 32 5.48 -1.92 13.76
CA SER A 32 6.38 -0.83 13.33
C SER A 32 7.83 -1.29 13.18
N LYS A 33 8.24 -2.31 13.93
CA LYS A 33 9.56 -2.94 13.75
C LYS A 33 9.61 -3.72 12.44
N LEU A 34 8.52 -4.45 12.12
CA LEU A 34 8.38 -5.19 10.87
C LEU A 34 8.37 -4.23 9.67
N GLU A 35 7.58 -3.15 9.71
CA GLU A 35 7.56 -2.11 8.68
C GLU A 35 8.97 -1.55 8.40
N ASP A 36 9.74 -1.22 9.43
CA ASP A 36 11.12 -0.71 9.29
C ASP A 36 12.08 -1.77 8.73
N ALA A 37 11.95 -3.03 9.14
CA ALA A 37 12.76 -4.12 8.63
C ALA A 37 12.47 -4.38 7.15
N VAL A 38 11.19 -4.50 6.77
CA VAL A 38 10.76 -4.73 5.36
C VAL A 38 11.18 -3.55 4.47
N ARG A 39 11.05 -2.31 4.95
CA ARG A 39 11.55 -1.13 4.24
C ARG A 39 13.05 -1.22 3.98
N THR A 40 13.81 -1.66 4.97
CA THR A 40 15.26 -1.86 4.83
C THR A 40 15.58 -2.92 3.79
N SER A 41 14.87 -4.05 3.78
CA SER A 41 15.01 -5.10 2.75
C SER A 41 14.67 -4.58 1.36
N LEU A 42 13.56 -3.83 1.19
CA LEU A 42 13.17 -3.24 -0.10
C LEU A 42 14.23 -2.29 -0.64
N VAL A 43 14.78 -1.40 0.21
CA VAL A 43 15.91 -0.53 -0.19
C VAL A 43 17.13 -1.35 -0.56
N GLY A 44 17.42 -2.43 0.18
CA GLY A 44 18.50 -3.39 -0.13
C GLY A 44 18.30 -4.12 -1.47
N LEU A 45 17.06 -4.34 -1.89
CA LEU A 45 16.68 -4.91 -3.19
C LEU A 45 16.68 -3.90 -4.34
N GLY A 46 16.98 -2.62 -4.05
CA GLY A 46 17.16 -1.56 -5.04
C GLY A 46 15.94 -0.67 -5.29
N PHE A 47 14.92 -0.73 -4.45
CA PHE A 47 13.77 0.15 -4.54
C PHE A 47 14.02 1.51 -3.86
N GLU A 48 13.45 2.57 -4.42
CA GLU A 48 13.27 3.84 -3.72
C GLU A 48 12.04 3.72 -2.80
N ASP A 49 12.22 4.05 -1.51
CA ASP A 49 11.15 4.01 -0.50
C ASP A 49 10.28 5.26 -0.64
N LEU A 50 8.99 5.04 -0.82
CA LEU A 50 7.98 6.08 -0.96
C LEU A 50 7.02 6.09 0.24
N LEU A 51 6.34 7.22 0.40
CA LEU A 51 5.22 7.39 1.31
C LEU A 51 4.18 8.27 0.64
N ASP A 52 3.14 7.65 0.11
CA ASP A 52 2.06 8.33 -0.59
C ASP A 52 0.85 8.59 0.33
N PHE A 53 -0.07 9.43 -0.15
CA PHE A 53 -1.32 9.64 0.56
C PHE A 53 -2.18 8.36 0.59
N HIS A 54 -2.81 8.11 1.73
CA HIS A 54 -3.76 7.00 1.87
C HIS A 54 -5.10 7.31 1.22
N MET A 55 -5.34 8.58 0.85
CA MET A 55 -6.53 9.03 0.13
C MET A 55 -6.27 9.09 -1.36
N ILE A 56 -7.29 8.73 -2.15
CA ILE A 56 -7.24 8.64 -3.60
C ILE A 56 -8.64 8.90 -4.17
N SER A 57 -8.79 9.09 -5.47
CA SER A 57 -10.10 9.08 -6.13
C SER A 57 -10.50 7.67 -6.58
N GLU A 58 -11.80 7.44 -6.75
CA GLU A 58 -12.29 6.18 -7.34
C GLU A 58 -11.74 5.95 -8.75
N ALA A 59 -11.58 7.03 -9.53
CA ALA A 59 -11.03 6.94 -10.88
C ALA A 59 -9.61 6.36 -10.87
N GLU A 60 -8.75 6.84 -9.97
CA GLU A 60 -7.36 6.38 -9.83
C GLU A 60 -7.30 4.97 -9.22
N ASN A 61 -8.08 4.72 -8.15
CA ASN A 61 -8.01 3.45 -7.44
C ASN A 61 -8.53 2.28 -8.28
N TYR A 62 -9.62 2.48 -9.03
CA TYR A 62 -10.32 1.41 -9.76
C TYR A 62 -10.27 1.61 -11.27
N GLY A 63 -10.79 2.75 -11.76
CA GLY A 63 -11.03 2.97 -13.18
C GLY A 63 -9.79 2.84 -14.05
N ARG A 64 -8.75 3.59 -13.74
CA ARG A 64 -7.48 3.59 -14.51
C ARG A 64 -6.69 2.30 -14.31
N MET A 65 -6.86 1.63 -13.17
CA MET A 65 -6.28 0.30 -12.92
C MET A 65 -7.11 -0.84 -13.51
N GLY A 66 -8.36 -0.57 -13.88
CA GLY A 66 -9.28 -1.52 -14.47
C GLY A 66 -9.82 -2.57 -13.49
N VAL A 67 -9.85 -2.25 -12.22
CA VAL A 67 -10.41 -3.08 -11.15
C VAL A 67 -11.86 -2.68 -10.91
N GLU A 68 -12.73 -3.62 -10.61
CA GLU A 68 -14.13 -3.36 -10.29
C GLU A 68 -14.29 -3.20 -8.78
N PRO A 69 -14.93 -2.10 -8.29
CA PRO A 69 -15.26 -1.95 -6.87
C PRO A 69 -16.12 -3.11 -6.35
N GLY A 70 -15.87 -3.57 -5.13
CA GLY A 70 -16.59 -4.70 -4.53
C GLY A 70 -16.22 -6.07 -5.08
N SER A 71 -15.20 -6.18 -5.93
CA SER A 71 -14.70 -7.48 -6.40
C SER A 71 -13.71 -8.10 -5.40
N ASP A 72 -13.54 -9.44 -5.50
CA ASP A 72 -12.58 -10.20 -4.68
C ASP A 72 -11.12 -10.03 -5.15
N ALA A 73 -10.87 -9.30 -6.24
CA ALA A 73 -9.51 -9.05 -6.73
C ALA A 73 -8.73 -8.16 -5.74
N VAL A 74 -7.42 -8.30 -5.71
CA VAL A 74 -6.55 -7.35 -4.97
C VAL A 74 -6.85 -5.92 -5.46
N GLY A 75 -7.10 -5.00 -4.54
CA GLY A 75 -7.52 -3.64 -4.87
C GLY A 75 -9.02 -3.46 -5.17
N GLY A 76 -9.80 -4.55 -5.23
CA GLY A 76 -11.22 -4.52 -5.57
C GLY A 76 -12.19 -4.32 -4.41
N GLY A 77 -11.72 -4.20 -3.17
CA GLY A 77 -12.59 -4.01 -1.99
C GLY A 77 -13.56 -2.83 -2.13
N ASP A 78 -14.66 -2.86 -1.38
CA ASP A 78 -15.64 -1.78 -1.38
C ASP A 78 -15.03 -0.46 -0.87
N PRO A 79 -15.34 0.70 -1.49
CA PRO A 79 -14.71 1.96 -1.16
C PRO A 79 -15.13 2.51 0.20
N VAL A 80 -14.17 2.96 0.98
CA VAL A 80 -14.41 3.81 2.16
C VAL A 80 -14.40 5.27 1.71
N THR A 81 -15.58 5.83 1.47
CA THR A 81 -15.75 7.17 0.92
C THR A 81 -15.63 8.26 1.97
N ILE A 82 -15.11 9.42 1.57
CA ILE A 82 -15.00 10.62 2.41
C ILE A 82 -16.19 11.54 2.12
N THR A 83 -16.96 11.83 3.15
CA THR A 83 -18.09 12.78 3.03
C THR A 83 -17.56 14.20 2.88
N GLU A 84 -18.03 14.93 1.86
CA GLU A 84 -17.61 16.30 1.55
C GLU A 84 -16.09 16.45 1.46
N PRO A 85 -15.41 15.73 0.53
CA PRO A 85 -13.97 15.77 0.41
C PRO A 85 -13.50 17.18 0.03
N TYR A 86 -12.32 17.56 0.50
CA TYR A 86 -11.72 18.86 0.18
C TYR A 86 -11.32 18.98 -1.30
N SER A 87 -10.96 17.85 -1.93
CA SER A 87 -10.59 17.75 -3.34
C SER A 87 -11.22 16.51 -3.97
N GLU A 88 -11.58 16.59 -5.23
CA GLU A 88 -12.02 15.46 -6.05
C GLU A 88 -10.93 14.39 -6.24
N ASP A 89 -9.66 14.74 -5.99
CA ASP A 89 -8.54 13.81 -6.05
C ASP A 89 -8.50 12.86 -4.83
N TYR A 90 -9.21 13.20 -3.74
CA TYR A 90 -9.12 12.49 -2.46
C TYR A 90 -10.50 12.17 -1.90
N THR A 91 -11.26 11.36 -2.63
CA THR A 91 -12.67 11.06 -2.33
C THR A 91 -12.87 9.79 -1.50
N MET A 92 -11.83 8.97 -1.35
CA MET A 92 -11.88 7.71 -0.62
C MET A 92 -10.51 7.33 -0.03
N LEU A 93 -10.50 6.37 0.90
CA LEU A 93 -9.27 5.67 1.28
C LEU A 93 -8.94 4.62 0.21
N ARG A 94 -7.67 4.50 -0.17
CA ARG A 94 -7.24 3.52 -1.17
C ARG A 94 -7.44 2.09 -0.67
N THR A 95 -7.88 1.20 -1.55
CA THR A 95 -8.05 -0.23 -1.25
C THR A 95 -6.74 -1.02 -1.44
N TRP A 96 -5.76 -0.44 -2.11
CA TRP A 96 -4.42 -0.95 -2.35
C TRP A 96 -3.45 0.20 -2.67
N ALA A 97 -2.14 -0.05 -2.57
CA ALA A 97 -1.14 1.00 -2.72
C ALA A 97 -0.59 1.13 -4.15
N LEU A 98 -0.69 0.09 -4.98
CA LEU A 98 -0.13 0.08 -6.33
C LEU A 98 -0.58 1.25 -7.21
N PRO A 99 -1.84 1.71 -7.21
CA PRO A 99 -2.24 2.90 -7.97
C PRO A 99 -1.43 4.15 -7.61
N SER A 100 -1.12 4.35 -6.31
CA SER A 100 -0.31 5.48 -5.87
C SER A 100 1.11 5.42 -6.46
N LEU A 101 1.72 4.24 -6.49
CA LEU A 101 3.04 4.06 -7.13
C LEU A 101 3.00 4.34 -8.64
N VAL A 102 1.93 3.89 -9.31
CA VAL A 102 1.74 4.15 -10.75
C VAL A 102 1.56 5.65 -11.03
N MET A 103 0.81 6.37 -10.18
CA MET A 103 0.68 7.84 -10.25
C MET A 103 2.03 8.54 -10.01
N VAL A 104 2.88 8.04 -9.11
CA VAL A 104 4.24 8.58 -8.93
C VAL A 104 5.07 8.38 -10.21
N LEU A 105 5.02 7.21 -10.83
CA LEU A 105 5.70 6.95 -12.10
C LEU A 105 5.20 7.87 -13.21
N GLU A 106 3.88 8.07 -13.35
CA GLU A 106 3.26 9.00 -14.29
C GLU A 106 3.81 10.42 -14.12
N ASN A 107 3.86 10.92 -12.89
CA ASN A 107 4.39 12.24 -12.58
C ASN A 107 5.91 12.37 -12.79
N ASN A 108 6.62 11.25 -12.95
CA ASN A 108 8.07 11.18 -13.09
C ASN A 108 8.55 10.68 -14.47
N THR A 109 7.70 10.63 -15.48
CA THR A 109 8.09 10.21 -16.85
C THR A 109 9.21 11.06 -17.48
N HIS A 110 9.42 12.28 -16.97
CA HIS A 110 10.52 13.16 -17.34
C HIS A 110 11.89 12.74 -16.78
N ARG A 111 11.93 11.79 -15.85
CA ARG A 111 13.17 11.24 -15.28
C ARG A 111 13.64 10.03 -16.07
N SER A 112 14.93 9.73 -15.96
CA SER A 112 15.50 8.55 -16.60
C SER A 112 15.05 7.26 -15.91
N TYR A 113 14.87 6.20 -16.70
CA TYR A 113 14.68 4.84 -16.21
C TYR A 113 16.04 4.16 -15.97
N PRO A 114 16.14 3.14 -15.07
CA PRO A 114 15.03 2.52 -14.32
C PRO A 114 14.49 3.40 -13.20
N GLN A 115 13.20 3.22 -12.88
CA GLN A 115 12.54 3.77 -11.69
C GLN A 115 11.87 2.62 -10.96
N ASP A 116 12.53 2.14 -9.93
CA ASP A 116 12.05 1.05 -9.09
C ASP A 116 11.61 1.63 -7.77
N VAL A 117 10.33 1.59 -7.49
CA VAL A 117 9.70 2.25 -6.34
C VAL A 117 8.94 1.25 -5.49
N ALA A 118 8.91 1.47 -4.18
CA ALA A 118 8.14 0.65 -3.26
C ALA A 118 7.59 1.47 -2.10
N GLU A 119 6.50 1.02 -1.53
CA GLU A 119 5.86 1.61 -0.38
C GLU A 119 5.35 0.54 0.59
N ILE A 120 5.44 0.83 1.88
CA ILE A 120 4.67 0.13 2.91
C ILE A 120 3.59 1.10 3.38
N GLY A 121 2.37 0.87 2.92
CA GLY A 121 1.26 1.79 3.10
C GLY A 121 0.05 1.20 3.78
N LEU A 122 -0.92 2.06 4.10
CA LEU A 122 -2.24 1.66 4.56
C LEU A 122 -3.15 1.44 3.35
N ALA A 123 -3.91 0.35 3.39
CA ALA A 123 -5.07 0.08 2.54
C ALA A 123 -6.29 -0.15 3.42
N ALA A 124 -7.46 0.26 2.95
CA ALA A 124 -8.72 0.13 3.69
C ALA A 124 -9.88 -0.21 2.75
N ALA A 125 -10.80 -1.04 3.23
CA ALA A 125 -12.02 -1.37 2.53
C ALA A 125 -13.23 -1.32 3.48
N TYR A 126 -14.41 -0.97 2.95
CA TYR A 126 -15.64 -1.06 3.71
C TYR A 126 -15.96 -2.54 3.98
N ASP A 127 -16.31 -2.84 5.22
CA ASP A 127 -16.69 -4.17 5.67
C ASP A 127 -17.77 -4.07 6.74
N GLU A 128 -18.99 -4.43 6.38
CA GLU A 128 -20.15 -4.34 7.29
C GLU A 128 -19.96 -5.21 8.55
N ALA A 129 -19.15 -6.25 8.50
CA ALA A 129 -18.89 -7.15 9.62
C ALA A 129 -17.87 -6.60 10.63
N ALA A 130 -17.06 -5.61 10.24
CA ALA A 130 -16.09 -4.98 11.13
C ALA A 130 -16.78 -4.01 12.12
N ASP A 131 -16.30 -3.91 13.36
CA ASP A 131 -16.86 -3.03 14.39
C ASP A 131 -16.93 -1.56 13.97
N THR A 132 -15.98 -1.09 13.17
CA THR A 132 -15.92 0.27 12.61
C THR A 132 -16.52 0.36 11.21
N HIS A 133 -17.03 -0.73 10.65
CA HIS A 133 -17.41 -0.91 9.26
C HIS A 133 -16.26 -0.67 8.26
N VAL A 134 -15.02 -0.75 8.72
CA VAL A 134 -13.83 -0.60 7.90
C VAL A 134 -12.79 -1.63 8.33
N THR A 135 -12.28 -2.38 7.37
CA THR A 135 -11.07 -3.18 7.54
C THR A 135 -9.86 -2.39 7.06
N GLU A 136 -8.79 -2.42 7.84
CA GLU A 136 -7.53 -1.77 7.51
C GLU A 136 -6.39 -2.79 7.59
N HIS A 137 -5.48 -2.72 6.63
CA HIS A 137 -4.25 -3.50 6.68
C HIS A 137 -3.06 -2.70 6.16
N ARG A 138 -1.86 -3.13 6.54
CA ARG A 138 -0.63 -2.66 5.90
C ARG A 138 -0.34 -3.53 4.71
N THR A 139 0.03 -2.88 3.61
CA THR A 139 0.41 -3.53 2.37
C THR A 139 1.82 -3.16 1.97
N VAL A 140 2.51 -4.08 1.31
CA VAL A 140 3.79 -3.88 0.65
C VAL A 140 3.53 -3.84 -0.83
N ALA A 141 3.71 -2.69 -1.47
CA ALA A 141 3.59 -2.52 -2.91
C ALA A 141 4.95 -2.17 -3.51
N ALA A 142 5.24 -2.69 -4.68
CA ALA A 142 6.45 -2.36 -5.43
C ALA A 142 6.19 -2.37 -6.95
N ALA A 143 6.84 -1.45 -7.66
CA ALA A 143 6.76 -1.32 -9.10
C ALA A 143 8.17 -1.11 -9.68
N LEU A 144 8.50 -1.87 -10.72
CA LEU A 144 9.73 -1.80 -11.49
C LEU A 144 9.41 -1.24 -12.86
N ALA A 145 9.69 0.04 -13.09
CA ALA A 145 9.53 0.70 -14.38
C ALA A 145 10.87 0.71 -15.13
N ARG A 146 11.00 -0.13 -16.15
CA ARG A 146 12.24 -0.34 -16.92
C ARG A 146 11.91 -0.70 -18.36
N HIS A 147 12.85 -0.49 -19.28
CA HIS A 147 12.68 -0.89 -20.69
C HIS A 147 12.54 -2.42 -20.89
N ASP A 148 13.04 -3.20 -19.96
CA ASP A 148 13.06 -4.67 -19.97
C ASP A 148 12.37 -5.28 -18.74
N ALA A 149 11.50 -4.52 -18.06
CA ALA A 149 10.75 -5.03 -16.91
C ALA A 149 9.90 -6.25 -17.30
N SER A 150 9.96 -7.27 -16.48
CA SER A 150 9.27 -8.55 -16.68
C SER A 150 8.64 -9.07 -15.39
N TYR A 151 7.70 -10.00 -15.55
CA TYR A 151 7.14 -10.74 -14.43
C TYR A 151 8.23 -11.40 -13.56
N GLU A 152 9.26 -11.96 -14.21
CA GLU A 152 10.38 -12.62 -13.54
C GLU A 152 11.17 -11.66 -12.65
N ASP A 153 11.30 -10.39 -13.06
CA ASP A 153 12.00 -9.37 -12.27
C ASP A 153 11.25 -9.05 -10.98
N ALA A 154 9.94 -8.83 -11.06
CA ALA A 154 9.09 -8.59 -9.90
C ALA A 154 9.05 -9.81 -8.98
N LYS A 155 8.86 -11.00 -9.55
CA LYS A 155 8.88 -12.26 -8.80
C LYS A 155 10.21 -12.50 -8.10
N ALA A 156 11.34 -12.24 -8.74
CA ALA A 156 12.65 -12.41 -8.13
C ALA A 156 12.84 -11.49 -6.90
N ARG A 157 12.36 -10.25 -6.95
CA ARG A 157 12.40 -9.32 -5.80
C ARG A 157 11.49 -9.79 -4.67
N LEU A 158 10.26 -10.24 -5.02
CA LEU A 158 9.32 -10.80 -4.06
C LEU A 158 9.89 -12.06 -3.39
N GLN A 159 10.48 -12.98 -4.15
CA GLN A 159 11.13 -14.17 -3.62
C GLN A 159 12.29 -13.85 -2.67
N ALA A 160 13.11 -12.87 -3.04
CA ALA A 160 14.21 -12.44 -2.17
C ALA A 160 13.68 -11.82 -0.87
N LEU A 161 12.63 -11.00 -0.95
CA LEU A 161 11.99 -10.43 0.22
C LEU A 161 11.41 -11.52 1.14
N CYS A 162 10.64 -12.47 0.61
CA CYS A 162 10.07 -13.57 1.39
C CYS A 162 11.15 -14.44 2.04
N ALA A 163 12.26 -14.67 1.34
CA ALA A 163 13.39 -15.42 1.88
C ALA A 163 14.09 -14.73 3.07
N ASP A 164 14.11 -13.39 3.10
CA ASP A 164 14.65 -12.62 4.25
C ASP A 164 13.82 -12.86 5.53
N TYR A 165 12.55 -13.27 5.39
CA TYR A 165 11.61 -13.49 6.51
C TYR A 165 11.30 -14.97 6.75
N ASP A 166 11.97 -15.88 6.03
CA ASP A 166 11.82 -17.34 6.18
C ASP A 166 10.36 -17.83 6.00
N VAL A 167 9.60 -17.17 5.10
CA VAL A 167 8.23 -17.55 4.75
C VAL A 167 8.18 -18.30 3.42
N ASP A 168 7.23 -19.22 3.28
CA ASP A 168 7.07 -20.07 2.10
C ASP A 168 6.22 -19.34 1.04
N LEU A 169 6.80 -19.03 -0.12
CA LEU A 169 6.13 -18.31 -1.20
C LEU A 169 5.74 -19.25 -2.34
N GLU A 170 4.47 -19.28 -2.67
CA GLU A 170 3.95 -19.85 -3.90
C GLU A 170 3.36 -18.75 -4.80
N THR A 171 3.45 -18.94 -6.11
CA THR A 171 2.93 -17.97 -7.09
C THR A 171 2.11 -18.70 -8.16
N PRO A 172 0.92 -19.26 -7.82
CA PRO A 172 0.04 -19.86 -8.80
C PRO A 172 -0.47 -18.81 -9.80
N ALA A 173 -0.60 -19.21 -11.07
CA ALA A 173 -1.11 -18.32 -12.10
C ALA A 173 -2.52 -17.85 -11.76
N THR A 174 -2.79 -16.55 -11.99
CA THR A 174 -4.10 -15.94 -11.76
C THR A 174 -4.42 -14.92 -12.85
N ASP A 175 -5.69 -14.58 -12.97
CA ASP A 175 -6.16 -13.50 -13.82
C ASP A 175 -6.46 -12.28 -12.96
N HIS A 176 -5.92 -11.14 -13.35
CA HIS A 176 -6.17 -9.87 -12.68
C HIS A 176 -6.19 -8.73 -13.70
N SER A 177 -7.25 -7.94 -13.70
CA SER A 177 -7.55 -6.97 -14.75
C SER A 177 -6.49 -5.87 -14.95
N SER A 178 -5.69 -5.58 -13.92
CA SER A 178 -4.57 -4.62 -14.01
C SER A 178 -3.31 -5.21 -14.64
N PHE A 179 -3.24 -6.52 -14.85
CA PHE A 179 -2.06 -7.21 -15.35
C PHE A 179 -2.31 -7.91 -16.68
N ILE A 180 -1.26 -8.29 -17.38
CA ILE A 180 -1.30 -9.00 -18.64
C ILE A 180 -1.73 -10.44 -18.40
N ASP A 181 -2.71 -10.95 -19.16
CA ASP A 181 -3.14 -12.34 -19.12
C ASP A 181 -1.96 -13.31 -19.30
N GLY A 182 -1.86 -14.28 -18.41
CA GLY A 182 -0.77 -15.25 -18.40
C GLY A 182 0.58 -14.73 -17.89
N ARG A 183 0.62 -13.45 -17.42
CA ARG A 183 1.79 -12.83 -16.78
C ARG A 183 1.45 -12.26 -15.40
N ALA A 184 0.49 -12.86 -14.74
CA ALA A 184 0.11 -12.55 -13.37
C ALA A 184 0.02 -13.84 -12.55
N ALA A 185 0.34 -13.70 -11.27
CA ALA A 185 0.21 -14.78 -10.31
C ALA A 185 -0.29 -14.23 -8.97
N GLU A 186 -1.00 -15.05 -8.26
CA GLU A 186 -1.36 -14.81 -6.88
C GLU A 186 -0.10 -14.88 -6.00
N VAL A 187 -0.01 -14.04 -4.98
CA VAL A 187 1.01 -14.16 -3.93
C VAL A 187 0.41 -14.97 -2.81
N VAL A 188 0.90 -16.20 -2.63
CA VAL A 188 0.49 -17.10 -1.56
C VAL A 188 1.66 -17.28 -0.61
N VAL A 189 1.48 -16.90 0.65
CA VAL A 189 2.48 -17.02 1.70
C VAL A 189 1.95 -17.97 2.78
N ASP A 190 2.72 -18.99 3.10
CA ASP A 190 2.35 -20.04 4.08
C ASP A 190 0.95 -20.65 3.82
N GLY A 191 0.58 -20.74 2.53
CA GLY A 191 -0.70 -21.30 2.07
C GLY A 191 -1.88 -20.32 2.12
N GLU A 192 -1.69 -19.05 2.48
CA GLU A 192 -2.70 -18.00 2.44
C GLU A 192 -2.49 -17.07 1.24
N SER A 193 -3.57 -16.79 0.49
CA SER A 193 -3.56 -15.79 -0.58
C SER A 193 -3.55 -14.38 0.02
N VAL A 194 -2.48 -13.63 -0.27
CA VAL A 194 -2.22 -12.34 0.38
C VAL A 194 -1.96 -11.20 -0.60
N GLY A 195 -1.91 -11.48 -1.90
CA GLY A 195 -1.58 -10.44 -2.88
C GLY A 195 -1.48 -10.93 -4.32
N VAL A 196 -0.87 -10.09 -5.16
CA VAL A 196 -0.71 -10.32 -6.60
C VAL A 196 0.68 -9.85 -7.06
N VAL A 197 1.23 -10.51 -8.07
CA VAL A 197 2.46 -10.12 -8.79
C VAL A 197 2.26 -10.28 -10.29
N GLY A 198 2.74 -9.33 -11.10
CA GLY A 198 2.58 -9.43 -12.55
C GLY A 198 3.20 -8.29 -13.34
N GLU A 199 3.01 -8.31 -14.66
CA GLU A 199 3.30 -7.20 -15.57
C GLU A 199 2.02 -6.38 -15.78
N LEU A 200 2.08 -5.05 -15.59
CA LEU A 200 0.93 -4.18 -15.78
C LEU A 200 0.40 -4.26 -17.22
N HIS A 201 -0.91 -4.33 -17.33
CA HIS A 201 -1.59 -4.40 -18.61
C HIS A 201 -1.33 -3.13 -19.44
N PRO A 202 -1.11 -3.21 -20.76
CA PRO A 202 -0.89 -2.04 -21.62
C PRO A 202 -1.97 -0.96 -21.49
N ARG A 203 -3.22 -1.32 -21.18
CA ARG A 203 -4.28 -0.35 -20.90
C ARG A 203 -3.92 0.53 -19.71
N VAL A 204 -3.42 -0.05 -18.61
CA VAL A 204 -3.01 0.70 -17.41
C VAL A 204 -1.85 1.63 -17.75
N LEU A 205 -0.86 1.13 -18.51
CA LEU A 205 0.27 1.97 -18.97
C LEU A 205 -0.19 3.17 -19.79
N VAL A 206 -1.13 2.96 -20.71
CA VAL A 206 -1.69 4.04 -21.56
C VAL A 206 -2.50 5.04 -20.74
N GLU A 207 -3.32 4.59 -19.78
CA GLU A 207 -4.09 5.47 -18.91
C GLU A 207 -3.19 6.37 -18.04
N HIS A 208 -1.98 5.92 -17.73
CA HIS A 208 -0.99 6.64 -16.91
C HIS A 208 0.18 7.23 -17.73
N ASP A 209 0.05 7.34 -19.04
CA ASP A 209 1.10 7.88 -19.94
C ASP A 209 2.49 7.26 -19.74
N LEU A 210 2.55 5.98 -19.36
CA LEU A 210 3.80 5.25 -19.14
C LEU A 210 4.31 4.62 -20.44
N GLU A 211 5.53 4.96 -20.84
CA GLU A 211 6.14 4.53 -22.11
C GLU A 211 7.00 3.25 -21.99
N VAL A 212 7.20 2.75 -20.77
CA VAL A 212 8.00 1.55 -20.50
C VAL A 212 7.15 0.48 -19.83
N PRO A 213 7.50 -0.80 -19.99
CA PRO A 213 6.88 -1.87 -19.22
C PRO A 213 7.05 -1.63 -17.70
N VAL A 214 6.04 -2.04 -16.93
CA VAL A 214 6.08 -2.02 -15.48
C VAL A 214 5.71 -3.41 -14.97
N ALA A 215 6.58 -4.00 -14.17
CA ALA A 215 6.29 -5.20 -13.40
C ALA A 215 6.09 -4.82 -11.93
N ALA A 216 5.10 -5.40 -11.28
CA ALA A 216 4.71 -4.97 -9.94
C ALA A 216 4.24 -6.13 -9.08
N PHE A 217 4.27 -5.91 -7.77
CA PHE A 217 3.59 -6.77 -6.81
C PHE A 217 2.99 -5.94 -5.67
N GLU A 218 1.95 -6.48 -5.08
CA GLU A 218 1.40 -5.99 -3.82
C GLU A 218 0.88 -7.16 -2.99
N PHE A 219 1.16 -7.13 -1.69
CA PHE A 219 0.69 -8.13 -0.74
C PHE A 219 0.61 -7.58 0.68
N ARG A 220 -0.15 -8.24 1.55
CA ARG A 220 -0.32 -7.83 2.95
C ARG A 220 0.98 -8.01 3.74
N LEU A 221 1.40 -6.96 4.46
CA LEU A 221 2.61 -6.95 5.27
C LEU A 221 2.61 -8.02 6.37
N ASP A 222 1.44 -8.29 6.97
CA ASP A 222 1.30 -9.26 8.07
C ASP A 222 1.64 -10.70 7.66
N ALA A 223 1.68 -10.98 6.37
CA ALA A 223 2.15 -12.26 5.84
C ALA A 223 3.66 -12.52 6.08
N LEU A 224 4.43 -11.52 6.49
CA LEU A 224 5.85 -11.63 6.83
C LEU A 224 6.11 -11.68 8.36
N ALA A 225 5.05 -11.82 9.19
CA ALA A 225 5.16 -11.70 10.65
C ALA A 225 5.45 -13.03 11.36
#